data_3aba5e2e57f68c8446dba664eaf3a0b3
#
_entry.id   3aba5e2e57f68c8446dba664eaf3a0b3
#
_cell.length_a   1.000
_cell.length_b   1.000
_cell.length_c   1.000
_cell.angle_alpha   90.00
_cell.angle_beta   90.00
_cell.angle_gamma   90.00
#
_symmetry.space_group_name_H-M   'P 1'
#
loop_
_entity.id
_entity.type
_entity.pdbx_description
1 polymer ?
#
loop_
_entity_poly.entity_id
_entity_poly.type
_entity_poly.pdbx_seq_one_letter_code
_entity_poly.pdbx_strand_id
1 'polypeptide(L)'
;RNLPIFNSNWINGSLFREGIALGNYNLVGLGNSEWLLVFRGRGEEKSMNLGRSDSREQLTEWANTLCRYLRELNRQCEAVYVVEKSLFTPAEPFTVLLAFTGWTARTHSPRFREECTRLARSVIPAHLKMETCWLGALQMQYFEDGYKRWRESIRENAPADIRARYLKKMTDALSMDFIPGHKGEGKDQEDGTAHKEDSV
;
A
#
# COMPACT_ATOMS: atom_id res chain seq x y z
N ARG A 1 -22.86 -10.40 -1.44
CA ARG A 1 -23.27 -9.55 -0.29
C ARG A 1 -22.37 -8.33 -0.31
N ASN A 2 -22.84 -7.25 -0.89
CA ASN A 2 -22.12 -5.98 -0.91
C ASN A 2 -22.21 -5.37 0.49
N LEU A 3 -21.18 -5.54 1.30
CA LEU A 3 -21.02 -4.73 2.51
C LEU A 3 -20.76 -3.29 2.07
N PRO A 4 -21.54 -2.29 2.55
CA PRO A 4 -21.39 -0.88 2.12
C PRO A 4 -20.03 -0.24 2.47
N ILE A 5 -19.13 -0.97 3.10
CA ILE A 5 -17.78 -0.60 3.52
C ILE A 5 -16.84 -0.36 2.32
N PHE A 6 -17.17 -0.85 1.13
CA PHE A 6 -16.33 -0.77 -0.07
C PHE A 6 -16.67 0.36 -1.03
N ASN A 7 -17.54 1.27 -0.66
CA ASN A 7 -17.61 2.52 -1.39
C ASN A 7 -16.31 3.29 -1.12
N SER A 8 -15.56 3.65 -2.16
CA SER A 8 -14.21 4.22 -2.14
C SER A 8 -13.99 5.40 -1.17
N ASN A 9 -15.07 6.02 -0.72
CA ASN A 9 -15.07 7.11 0.26
C ASN A 9 -15.11 6.64 1.72
N TRP A 10 -15.18 5.35 2.02
CA TRP A 10 -15.44 4.79 3.36
C TRP A 10 -14.28 3.99 3.96
N ILE A 11 -13.22 3.72 3.21
CA ILE A 11 -12.03 3.09 3.80
C ILE A 11 -11.23 4.17 4.54
N ASN A 12 -11.71 4.51 5.72
CA ASN A 12 -10.91 5.22 6.68
C ASN A 12 -9.73 4.31 7.07
N GLY A 13 -8.50 4.82 6.90
CA GLY A 13 -7.29 4.07 7.24
C GLY A 13 -7.28 3.61 8.71
N SER A 14 -7.94 4.33 9.61
CA SER A 14 -8.12 3.95 11.00
C SER A 14 -9.03 2.73 11.13
N LEU A 15 -10.20 2.72 10.51
CA LEU A 15 -11.09 1.55 10.50
C LEU A 15 -10.39 0.31 9.93
N PHE A 16 -9.62 0.46 8.85
CA PHE A 16 -8.89 -0.64 8.25
C PHE A 16 -7.87 -1.25 9.23
N ARG A 17 -7.06 -0.41 9.89
CA ARG A 17 -6.00 -0.86 10.81
C ARG A 17 -6.52 -1.27 12.18
N GLU A 18 -7.44 -0.51 12.75
CA GLU A 18 -7.85 -0.62 14.14
C GLU A 18 -9.17 -1.37 14.32
N GLY A 19 -9.99 -1.48 13.25
CA GLY A 19 -11.22 -2.25 13.23
C GLY A 19 -11.03 -3.77 13.39
N ILE A 20 -9.79 -4.23 13.43
CA ILE A 20 -9.44 -5.62 13.78
C ILE A 20 -9.61 -5.94 15.27
N ALA A 21 -9.82 -4.93 16.13
CA ALA A 21 -9.99 -5.07 17.55
C ALA A 21 -11.44 -4.78 17.95
N LEU A 22 -12.14 -5.77 18.54
CA LEU A 22 -13.52 -5.63 18.97
C LEU A 22 -13.73 -4.52 20.01
N GLY A 23 -12.72 -4.22 20.84
CA GLY A 23 -12.78 -3.15 21.83
C GLY A 23 -12.92 -1.74 21.23
N ASN A 24 -12.76 -1.58 19.92
CA ASN A 24 -12.95 -0.31 19.22
C ASN A 24 -14.39 -0.12 18.71
N TYR A 25 -15.27 -1.10 18.96
CA TYR A 25 -16.68 -1.05 18.61
C TYR A 25 -17.54 -0.86 19.87
N ASN A 26 -18.45 0.10 19.83
CA ASN A 26 -19.34 0.41 20.92
C ASN A 26 -20.79 0.37 20.47
N LEU A 27 -21.68 -0.13 21.31
CA LEU A 27 -23.12 -0.10 21.11
C LEU A 27 -23.71 1.03 21.94
N VAL A 28 -24.35 1.98 21.29
CA VAL A 28 -24.98 3.14 21.93
C VAL A 28 -26.49 3.02 21.78
N GLY A 29 -27.22 3.01 22.90
CA GLY A 29 -28.67 3.06 22.89
C GLY A 29 -29.16 4.46 22.51
N LEU A 30 -30.07 4.52 21.53
CA LEU A 30 -30.64 5.78 21.04
C LEU A 30 -32.00 6.11 21.69
N GLY A 31 -32.53 5.24 22.56
CA GLY A 31 -33.92 5.26 23.02
C GLY A 31 -34.82 4.46 22.08
N ASN A 32 -36.08 4.28 22.47
CA ASN A 32 -37.11 3.54 21.70
C ASN A 32 -36.65 2.16 21.18
N SER A 33 -35.82 1.46 21.99
CA SER A 33 -35.25 0.13 21.65
C SER A 33 -34.30 0.12 20.45
N GLU A 34 -33.87 1.27 19.94
CA GLU A 34 -32.92 1.37 18.83
C GLU A 34 -31.47 1.47 19.33
N TRP A 35 -30.56 0.77 18.67
CA TRP A 35 -29.13 0.74 18.96
C TRP A 35 -28.32 1.21 17.76
N LEU A 36 -27.19 1.87 18.06
CA LEU A 36 -26.20 2.33 17.07
C LEU A 36 -24.88 1.60 17.30
N LEU A 37 -24.32 1.02 16.25
CA LEU A 37 -22.95 0.51 16.24
C LEU A 37 -22.00 1.63 15.84
N VAL A 38 -21.05 1.91 16.72
CA VAL A 38 -20.07 2.99 16.56
C VAL A 38 -18.67 2.40 16.62
N PHE A 39 -17.83 2.76 15.65
CA PHE A 39 -16.39 2.52 15.70
C PHE A 39 -15.67 3.77 16.19
N ARG A 40 -14.67 3.57 17.06
CA ARG A 40 -13.78 4.63 17.53
C ARG A 40 -12.36 4.11 17.56
N GLY A 41 -11.52 4.66 16.67
CA GLY A 41 -10.08 4.38 16.63
C GLY A 41 -9.34 4.95 17.84
N ARG A 42 -8.16 4.44 18.12
CA ARG A 42 -7.31 4.94 19.20
C ARG A 42 -6.82 6.36 18.88
N GLY A 43 -7.04 7.28 19.80
CA GLY A 43 -6.63 8.68 19.64
C GLY A 43 -7.51 9.50 18.69
N GLU A 44 -8.59 8.95 18.15
CA GLU A 44 -9.55 9.70 17.34
C GLU A 44 -10.59 10.38 18.22
N GLU A 45 -10.80 11.68 18.01
CA GLU A 45 -11.87 12.43 18.66
C GLU A 45 -13.25 12.09 18.07
N LYS A 46 -13.29 11.77 16.77
CA LYS A 46 -14.53 11.48 16.05
C LYS A 46 -14.79 9.98 15.94
N SER A 47 -15.99 9.59 16.31
CA SER A 47 -16.50 8.25 16.10
C SER A 47 -17.17 8.11 14.72
N MET A 48 -17.12 6.90 14.17
CA MET A 48 -17.77 6.55 12.91
C MET A 48 -19.01 5.71 13.18
N ASN A 49 -20.15 6.14 12.68
CA ASN A 49 -21.41 5.36 12.76
C ASN A 49 -21.39 4.29 11.68
N LEU A 50 -21.52 3.02 12.08
CA LEU A 50 -21.45 1.88 11.17
C LEU A 50 -22.82 1.32 10.81
N GLY A 51 -23.83 1.46 11.68
CA GLY A 51 -25.18 0.99 11.39
C GLY A 51 -26.07 1.05 12.63
N ARG A 52 -27.39 0.88 12.38
CA ARG A 52 -28.43 0.90 13.40
C ARG A 52 -29.26 -0.37 13.31
N SER A 53 -29.82 -0.79 14.46
CA SER A 53 -30.78 -1.89 14.56
C SER A 53 -31.56 -1.77 15.87
N ASP A 54 -32.74 -2.38 15.89
CA ASP A 54 -33.53 -2.63 17.09
C ASP A 54 -32.98 -3.82 17.92
N SER A 55 -32.13 -4.65 17.32
CA SER A 55 -31.46 -5.77 18.01
C SER A 55 -29.99 -5.46 18.30
N ARG A 56 -29.66 -5.45 19.59
CA ARG A 56 -28.31 -5.35 20.09
C ARG A 56 -27.45 -6.55 19.67
N GLU A 57 -28.05 -7.72 19.66
CA GLU A 57 -27.40 -8.98 19.28
C GLU A 57 -26.97 -8.93 17.82
N GLN A 58 -27.83 -8.43 16.94
CA GLN A 58 -27.53 -8.27 15.52
C GLN A 58 -26.33 -7.33 15.30
N LEU A 59 -26.29 -6.21 15.97
CA LEU A 59 -25.16 -5.27 15.85
C LEU A 59 -23.88 -5.85 16.43
N THR A 60 -23.95 -6.65 17.49
CA THR A 60 -22.81 -7.39 18.04
C THR A 60 -22.25 -8.38 17.01
N GLU A 61 -23.12 -9.12 16.32
CA GLU A 61 -22.74 -10.04 15.26
C GLU A 61 -22.11 -9.31 14.08
N TRP A 62 -22.66 -8.15 13.72
CA TRP A 62 -22.05 -7.30 12.67
C TRP A 62 -20.65 -6.84 13.05
N ALA A 63 -20.44 -6.36 14.28
CA ALA A 63 -19.13 -5.96 14.77
C ALA A 63 -18.12 -7.13 14.71
N ASN A 64 -18.54 -8.32 15.14
CA ASN A 64 -17.71 -9.53 15.09
C ASN A 64 -17.35 -9.91 13.63
N THR A 65 -18.35 -9.87 12.76
CA THR A 65 -18.17 -10.21 11.34
C THR A 65 -17.24 -9.21 10.64
N LEU A 66 -17.43 -7.93 10.89
CA LEU A 66 -16.59 -6.86 10.34
C LEU A 66 -15.15 -6.98 10.86
N CYS A 67 -14.97 -7.19 12.16
CA CYS A 67 -13.66 -7.38 12.78
C CYS A 67 -12.90 -8.56 12.15
N ARG A 68 -13.56 -9.71 11.99
CA ARG A 68 -12.99 -10.91 11.35
C ARG A 68 -12.63 -10.64 9.89
N TYR A 69 -13.50 -9.97 9.17
CA TYR A 69 -13.28 -9.60 7.78
C TYR A 69 -12.07 -8.67 7.62
N LEU A 70 -11.97 -7.62 8.46
CA LEU A 70 -10.84 -6.70 8.42
C LEU A 70 -9.51 -7.38 8.80
N ARG A 71 -9.52 -8.35 9.73
CA ARG A 71 -8.34 -9.17 10.02
C ARG A 71 -7.87 -9.96 8.81
N GLU A 72 -8.78 -10.62 8.13
CA GLU A 72 -8.44 -11.39 6.94
C GLU A 72 -7.96 -10.49 5.80
N LEU A 73 -8.63 -9.35 5.59
CA LEU A 73 -8.22 -8.38 4.58
C LEU A 73 -6.82 -7.81 4.87
N ASN A 74 -6.52 -7.45 6.12
CA ASN A 74 -5.18 -7.02 6.52
C ASN A 74 -4.13 -8.08 6.20
N ARG A 75 -4.42 -9.36 6.53
CA ARG A 75 -3.52 -10.46 6.26
C ARG A 75 -3.26 -10.67 4.76
N GLN A 76 -4.30 -10.54 3.92
CA GLN A 76 -4.18 -10.65 2.47
C GLN A 76 -3.40 -9.50 1.84
N CYS A 77 -3.42 -8.33 2.47
CA CYS A 77 -2.66 -7.16 2.00
C CYS A 77 -1.20 -7.15 2.44
N GLU A 78 -0.77 -8.09 3.30
CA GLU A 78 0.62 -8.15 3.74
C GLU A 78 1.49 -8.87 2.72
N ALA A 79 2.48 -8.18 2.22
CA ALA A 79 3.44 -8.71 1.25
C ALA A 79 4.86 -8.22 1.54
N VAL A 80 5.83 -9.00 1.09
CA VAL A 80 7.23 -8.60 1.01
C VAL A 80 7.79 -8.98 -0.35
N TYR A 81 8.44 -8.05 -0.99
CA TYR A 81 9.18 -8.27 -2.22
C TYR A 81 10.66 -8.22 -1.95
N VAL A 82 11.36 -9.24 -2.42
CA VAL A 82 12.81 -9.34 -2.34
C VAL A 82 13.36 -8.99 -3.72
N VAL A 83 14.08 -7.91 -3.81
CA VAL A 83 14.58 -7.38 -5.07
C VAL A 83 16.07 -7.11 -4.97
N GLU A 84 16.84 -7.56 -5.96
CA GLU A 84 18.24 -7.20 -6.07
C GLU A 84 18.37 -5.75 -6.53
N LYS A 85 19.08 -4.94 -5.75
CA LYS A 85 19.17 -3.49 -5.99
C LYS A 85 19.93 -3.14 -7.27
N SER A 86 20.82 -4.01 -7.72
CA SER A 86 21.54 -3.87 -9.01
C SER A 86 20.59 -3.74 -10.21
N LEU A 87 19.36 -4.24 -10.11
CA LEU A 87 18.32 -4.03 -11.14
C LEU A 87 17.98 -2.54 -11.35
N PHE A 88 18.09 -1.73 -10.30
CA PHE A 88 17.77 -0.31 -10.32
C PHE A 88 19.02 0.56 -10.33
N THR A 89 20.06 0.11 -9.63
CA THR A 89 21.31 0.84 -9.42
C THR A 89 22.47 -0.12 -9.67
N PRO A 90 22.96 -0.23 -10.93
CA PRO A 90 24.04 -1.18 -11.25
C PRO A 90 25.32 -1.00 -10.45
N ALA A 91 25.55 0.18 -9.89
CA ALA A 91 26.70 0.49 -9.03
C ALA A 91 26.61 -0.12 -7.62
N GLU A 92 25.48 -0.70 -7.24
CA GLU A 92 25.27 -1.32 -5.92
C GLU A 92 25.05 -2.84 -6.03
N PRO A 93 26.06 -3.61 -6.46
CA PRO A 93 25.99 -5.07 -6.46
C PRO A 93 25.92 -5.59 -5.03
N PHE A 94 25.41 -6.80 -4.87
CA PHE A 94 25.29 -7.48 -3.56
C PHE A 94 24.38 -6.77 -2.55
N THR A 95 23.50 -5.88 -2.99
CA THR A 95 22.51 -5.24 -2.13
C THR A 95 21.12 -5.82 -2.44
N VAL A 96 20.47 -6.33 -1.40
CA VAL A 96 19.10 -6.85 -1.45
C VAL A 96 18.17 -5.82 -0.80
N LEU A 97 17.14 -5.43 -1.53
CA LEU A 97 16.08 -4.57 -1.04
C LEU A 97 14.86 -5.41 -0.66
N LEU A 98 14.38 -5.24 0.56
CA LEU A 98 13.13 -5.81 1.04
C LEU A 98 12.05 -4.72 1.07
N ALA A 99 11.11 -4.80 0.13
CA ALA A 99 9.98 -3.89 0.07
C ALA A 99 8.77 -4.52 0.77
N PHE A 100 8.41 -3.98 1.92
CA PHE A 100 7.30 -4.44 2.75
C PHE A 100 6.06 -3.58 2.55
N THR A 101 4.90 -4.18 2.66
CA THR A 101 3.66 -3.46 2.91
C THR A 101 3.76 -2.72 4.25
N GLY A 102 3.59 -1.38 4.25
CA GLY A 102 3.77 -0.54 5.44
C GLY A 102 2.47 0.04 6.04
N TRP A 103 1.29 -0.34 5.53
CA TRP A 103 0.01 0.32 5.81
C TRP A 103 -1.04 -0.57 6.49
N THR A 104 -0.75 -1.86 6.73
CA THR A 104 -1.65 -2.77 7.44
C THR A 104 -1.55 -2.58 8.96
N ALA A 105 -2.47 -3.19 9.69
CA ALA A 105 -2.53 -3.10 11.16
C ALA A 105 -1.22 -3.51 11.84
N ARG A 106 -0.60 -4.61 11.43
CA ARG A 106 0.67 -5.10 11.99
C ARG A 106 1.85 -4.26 11.53
N THR A 107 1.94 -4.06 10.21
CA THR A 107 3.09 -3.41 9.58
C THR A 107 3.14 -1.90 9.84
N HIS A 108 2.06 -1.31 10.36
CA HIS A 108 2.07 0.07 10.86
C HIS A 108 2.79 0.22 12.20
N SER A 109 2.93 -0.86 12.97
CA SER A 109 3.62 -0.86 14.27
C SER A 109 5.15 -0.77 14.12
N PRO A 110 5.82 0.24 14.71
CA PRO A 110 7.29 0.34 14.70
C PRO A 110 7.97 -0.91 15.24
N ARG A 111 7.47 -1.43 16.37
CA ARG A 111 8.01 -2.64 16.99
C ARG A 111 7.97 -3.85 16.05
N PHE A 112 6.86 -4.03 15.32
CA PHE A 112 6.76 -5.11 14.33
C PHE A 112 7.76 -4.93 13.18
N ARG A 113 7.95 -3.69 12.71
CA ARG A 113 8.94 -3.38 11.66
C ARG A 113 10.37 -3.69 12.10
N GLU A 114 10.73 -3.32 13.33
CA GLU A 114 12.04 -3.64 13.92
C GLU A 114 12.27 -5.15 13.99
N GLU A 115 11.28 -5.92 14.45
CA GLU A 115 11.35 -7.38 14.51
C GLU A 115 11.50 -8.01 13.13
N CYS A 116 10.73 -7.57 12.13
CA CYS A 116 10.86 -8.04 10.75
C CYS A 116 12.26 -7.75 10.20
N THR A 117 12.77 -6.55 10.43
CA THR A 117 14.12 -6.16 9.98
C THR A 117 15.20 -7.00 10.66
N ARG A 118 15.06 -7.25 11.97
CA ARG A 118 15.99 -8.09 12.73
C ARG A 118 16.00 -9.53 12.23
N LEU A 119 14.81 -10.11 12.01
CA LEU A 119 14.67 -11.47 11.48
C LEU A 119 15.25 -11.57 10.06
N ALA A 120 14.97 -10.61 9.19
CA ALA A 120 15.52 -10.59 7.85
C ALA A 120 17.05 -10.56 7.87
N ARG A 121 17.67 -9.74 8.73
CA ARG A 121 19.11 -9.68 8.89
C ARG A 121 19.71 -11.01 9.36
N SER A 122 19.00 -11.78 10.16
CA SER A 122 19.52 -13.08 10.66
C SER A 122 19.54 -14.18 9.61
N VAL A 123 18.80 -14.06 8.51
CA VAL A 123 18.70 -15.06 7.45
C VAL A 123 19.41 -14.67 6.16
N ILE A 124 19.69 -13.39 5.96
CA ILE A 124 20.44 -12.91 4.79
C ILE A 124 21.94 -13.24 4.95
N PRO A 125 22.58 -13.80 3.91
CA PRO A 125 24.00 -14.08 3.92
C PRO A 125 24.86 -12.86 4.24
N ALA A 126 25.91 -13.05 5.04
CA ALA A 126 26.74 -11.96 5.56
C ALA A 126 27.43 -11.08 4.49
N HIS A 127 27.60 -11.61 3.28
CA HIS A 127 28.19 -10.87 2.14
C HIS A 127 27.19 -9.97 1.40
N LEU A 128 25.90 -10.04 1.76
CA LEU A 128 24.86 -9.21 1.16
C LEU A 128 24.52 -8.04 2.08
N LYS A 129 24.52 -6.84 1.53
CA LYS A 129 23.92 -5.66 2.17
C LYS A 129 22.41 -5.75 2.07
N MET A 130 21.73 -5.49 3.18
CA MET A 130 20.26 -5.46 3.21
C MET A 130 19.76 -4.05 3.45
N GLU A 131 18.80 -3.66 2.61
CA GLU A 131 18.01 -2.45 2.80
C GLU A 131 16.53 -2.81 2.94
N THR A 132 15.78 -2.03 3.69
CA THR A 132 14.33 -2.24 3.90
C THR A 132 13.57 -0.97 3.58
N CYS A 133 12.46 -1.09 2.90
CA CYS A 133 11.50 -0.01 2.73
C CYS A 133 10.08 -0.47 3.08
N TRP A 134 9.28 0.46 3.60
CA TRP A 134 7.91 0.21 4.04
C TRP A 134 6.97 1.07 3.22
N LEU A 135 6.37 0.47 2.22
CA LEU A 135 5.57 1.18 1.21
C LEU A 135 4.15 1.43 1.72
N GLY A 136 3.64 2.63 1.49
CA GLY A 136 2.23 2.95 1.65
C GLY A 136 1.36 2.21 0.62
N ALA A 137 0.03 2.24 0.78
CA ALA A 137 -0.89 1.48 -0.07
C ALA A 137 -0.75 1.82 -1.56
N LEU A 138 -0.71 3.11 -1.89
CA LEU A 138 -0.56 3.56 -3.28
C LEU A 138 0.84 3.27 -3.84
N GLN A 139 1.88 3.43 -3.03
CA GLN A 139 3.25 3.08 -3.42
C GLN A 139 3.36 1.59 -3.74
N MET A 140 2.82 0.73 -2.88
CA MET A 140 2.82 -0.72 -3.08
C MET A 140 2.06 -1.10 -4.35
N GLN A 141 0.87 -0.57 -4.57
CA GLN A 141 0.11 -0.81 -5.78
C GLN A 141 0.89 -0.41 -7.04
N TYR A 142 1.55 0.75 -7.00
CA TYR A 142 2.34 1.24 -8.12
C TYR A 142 3.59 0.38 -8.37
N PHE A 143 4.23 -0.07 -7.29
CA PHE A 143 5.35 -1.00 -7.33
C PHE A 143 4.94 -2.35 -7.92
N GLU A 144 3.85 -2.94 -7.43
CA GLU A 144 3.34 -4.24 -7.88
C GLU A 144 2.94 -4.24 -9.35
N ASP A 145 2.29 -3.18 -9.82
CA ASP A 145 1.95 -3.04 -11.23
C ASP A 145 3.23 -2.93 -12.10
N GLY A 146 4.22 -2.16 -11.66
CA GLY A 146 5.54 -2.10 -12.32
C GLY A 146 6.23 -3.46 -12.36
N TYR A 147 6.27 -4.16 -11.22
CA TYR A 147 6.90 -5.47 -11.08
C TYR A 147 6.23 -6.55 -11.95
N LYS A 148 4.90 -6.60 -11.95
CA LYS A 148 4.14 -7.53 -12.79
C LYS A 148 4.44 -7.31 -14.26
N ARG A 149 4.34 -6.08 -14.75
CA ARG A 149 4.59 -5.72 -16.16
C ARG A 149 6.04 -5.93 -16.56
N TRP A 150 6.99 -5.64 -15.67
CA TRP A 150 8.39 -5.92 -15.91
C TRP A 150 8.64 -7.42 -16.10
N ARG A 151 8.09 -8.27 -15.24
CA ARG A 151 8.19 -9.74 -15.37
C ARG A 151 7.54 -10.25 -16.67
N GLU A 152 6.38 -9.73 -17.03
CA GLU A 152 5.71 -10.05 -18.29
C GLU A 152 6.59 -9.66 -19.48
N SER A 153 7.18 -8.47 -19.47
CA SER A 153 8.06 -7.98 -20.55
C SER A 153 9.33 -8.81 -20.71
N ILE A 154 9.88 -9.39 -19.63
CA ILE A 154 11.00 -10.33 -19.72
C ILE A 154 10.55 -11.62 -20.39
N ARG A 155 9.42 -12.17 -19.97
CA ARG A 155 8.88 -13.43 -20.51
C ARG A 155 8.55 -13.33 -22.00
N GLU A 156 8.10 -12.15 -22.44
CA GLU A 156 7.72 -11.86 -23.83
C GLU A 156 8.90 -11.36 -24.68
N ASN A 157 10.12 -11.32 -24.13
CA ASN A 157 11.30 -10.75 -24.78
C ASN A 157 11.07 -9.33 -25.33
N ALA A 158 10.31 -8.52 -24.59
CA ALA A 158 10.03 -7.14 -24.97
C ALA A 158 11.31 -6.31 -25.15
N PRO A 159 11.30 -5.24 -25.97
CA PRO A 159 12.41 -4.33 -26.16
C PRO A 159 12.96 -3.77 -24.83
N ALA A 160 14.25 -3.40 -24.82
CA ALA A 160 14.94 -2.94 -23.61
C ALA A 160 14.35 -1.66 -23.02
N ASP A 161 13.88 -0.74 -23.86
CA ASP A 161 13.22 0.50 -23.47
C ASP A 161 11.90 0.27 -22.72
N ILE A 162 11.11 -0.71 -23.17
CA ILE A 162 9.87 -1.15 -22.49
C ILE A 162 10.21 -1.70 -21.11
N ARG A 163 11.21 -2.57 -20.99
CA ARG A 163 11.65 -3.12 -19.71
C ARG A 163 12.17 -2.03 -18.78
N ALA A 164 12.95 -1.09 -19.29
CA ALA A 164 13.48 0.04 -18.53
C ALA A 164 12.38 0.95 -17.98
N ARG A 165 11.30 1.17 -18.75
CA ARG A 165 10.12 1.94 -18.27
C ARG A 165 9.48 1.31 -17.03
N TYR A 166 9.32 -0.02 -17.01
CA TYR A 166 8.72 -0.71 -15.86
C TYR A 166 9.67 -0.75 -14.66
N LEU A 167 10.98 -0.89 -14.89
CA LEU A 167 11.98 -0.74 -13.83
C LEU A 167 11.94 0.65 -13.22
N LYS A 168 11.88 1.70 -14.06
CA LYS A 168 11.74 3.07 -13.59
C LYS A 168 10.49 3.25 -12.72
N LYS A 169 9.34 2.70 -13.14
CA LYS A 169 8.10 2.75 -12.37
C LYS A 169 8.28 2.14 -10.97
N MET A 170 8.99 1.02 -10.85
CA MET A 170 9.29 0.40 -9.56
C MET A 170 10.21 1.29 -8.72
N THR A 171 11.27 1.88 -9.33
CA THR A 171 12.20 2.78 -8.65
C THR A 171 11.47 4.02 -8.12
N ASP A 172 10.60 4.62 -8.92
CA ASP A 172 9.80 5.78 -8.52
C ASP A 172 8.91 5.48 -7.32
N ALA A 173 8.31 4.27 -7.28
CA ALA A 173 7.50 3.82 -6.13
C ALA A 173 8.32 3.66 -4.84
N LEU A 174 9.62 3.37 -4.95
CA LEU A 174 10.52 3.18 -3.80
C LEU A 174 11.06 4.52 -3.26
N SER A 175 10.87 5.63 -3.97
CA SER A 175 11.31 6.95 -3.52
C SER A 175 10.45 7.47 -2.36
N MET A 176 11.08 8.24 -1.45
CA MET A 176 10.35 8.90 -0.36
C MET A 176 9.41 10.01 -0.86
N ASP A 177 9.74 10.60 -2.01
CA ASP A 177 9.00 11.70 -2.64
C ASP A 177 7.92 11.21 -3.62
N PHE A 178 7.46 9.97 -3.46
CA PHE A 178 6.45 9.39 -4.33
C PHE A 178 5.14 10.19 -4.26
N ILE A 179 4.82 10.89 -5.35
CA ILE A 179 3.53 11.56 -5.56
C ILE A 179 2.76 10.80 -6.64
N PRO A 180 1.62 10.14 -6.30
CA PRO A 180 0.81 9.43 -7.28
C PRO A 180 0.32 10.38 -8.37
N GLY A 181 0.59 10.06 -9.63
CA GLY A 181 0.08 10.84 -10.77
C GLY A 181 0.99 11.97 -11.26
N HIS A 182 2.12 12.24 -10.63
CA HIS A 182 3.12 13.14 -11.20
C HIS A 182 3.80 12.41 -12.37
N LYS A 183 3.33 12.67 -13.59
CA LYS A 183 4.09 12.35 -14.80
C LYS A 183 5.33 13.23 -14.72
N GLY A 184 6.51 12.62 -14.53
CA GLY A 184 7.76 13.33 -14.73
C GLY A 184 7.69 13.96 -16.12
N GLU A 185 7.63 15.27 -16.16
CA GLU A 185 7.76 16.04 -17.39
C GLU A 185 9.14 15.72 -17.96
N GLY A 186 9.17 14.74 -18.86
CA GLY A 186 10.26 14.64 -19.82
C GLY A 186 10.26 15.94 -20.57
N LYS A 187 11.29 16.75 -20.35
CA LYS A 187 11.61 17.85 -21.26
C LYS A 187 11.94 17.22 -22.61
N ASP A 188 10.92 17.03 -23.42
CA ASP A 188 11.10 16.90 -24.86
C ASP A 188 11.56 18.28 -25.32
N GLN A 189 12.89 18.45 -25.47
CA GLN A 189 13.47 19.51 -26.25
C GLN A 189 12.98 19.30 -27.67
N GLU A 190 11.98 20.07 -28.07
CA GLU A 190 11.69 20.30 -29.48
C GLU A 190 12.92 20.98 -30.09
N ASP A 191 13.64 20.17 -30.85
CA ASP A 191 14.73 20.62 -31.70
C ASP A 191 14.11 21.37 -32.89
N GLY A 192 13.93 22.68 -32.68
CA GLY A 192 13.41 23.61 -33.68
C GLY A 192 14.41 23.84 -34.78
N THR A 193 14.40 22.97 -35.80
CA THR A 193 15.04 23.24 -37.07
C THR A 193 14.32 24.39 -37.77
N ALA A 194 14.86 25.59 -37.60
CA ALA A 194 14.47 26.77 -38.36
C ALA A 194 14.87 26.58 -39.84
N HIS A 195 13.91 26.30 -40.70
CA HIS A 195 14.02 26.49 -42.12
C HIS A 195 14.05 28.00 -42.40
N LYS A 196 15.22 28.48 -42.82
CA LYS A 196 15.35 29.75 -43.53
C LYS A 196 14.87 29.52 -44.96
N GLU A 197 13.77 30.11 -45.32
CA GLU A 197 13.42 30.38 -46.70
C GLU A 197 14.03 31.71 -47.11
N ASP A 198 15.03 31.65 -47.98
CA ASP A 198 15.51 32.76 -48.79
C ASP A 198 14.46 33.06 -49.86
N SER A 199 13.95 34.26 -49.86
CA SER A 199 13.15 34.80 -50.98
C SER A 199 13.90 35.94 -51.62
N VAL A 200 14.09 35.75 -52.91
CA VAL A 200 14.55 36.74 -53.93
C VAL A 200 13.50 37.83 -54.12
#